data_18163f9cbd3b56221cb0abf97e827b58
#
_entry.id   18163f9cbd3b56221cb0abf97e827b58
#
_cell.length_a   1.000
_cell.length_b   1.000
_cell.length_c   1.000
_cell.angle_alpha   90.00
_cell.angle_beta   90.00
_cell.angle_gamma   90.00
#
_symmetry.space_group_name_H-M   'P 1'
#
loop_
_entity.id
_entity.type
_entity.pdbx_description
1 polymer ?
#
loop_
_entity_poly.entity_id
_entity_poly.type
_entity_poly.pdbx_seq_one_letter_code
_entity_poly.pdbx_strand_id
1 'polypeptide(L)'
;LRQPMRAALALVAHMTCLAAIYAALAVHVVALFQVLIYVGAVMVFMVYTIMLLDDRDPAYRQRFSRSTGVAVMTAGALAALLLVPAFATGGVPRLGNASFAFGAFSIEFMRHYWFHFEVATVLLLVGMIAAWTAIREAR
;
A
#
# COMPACT_ATOMS: atom_id res chain seq x y z
N LEU A 1 -2.92 -16.11 -9.57
CA LEU A 1 -4.39 -16.03 -9.49
C LEU A 1 -4.93 -15.92 -10.92
N ARG A 2 -5.84 -16.83 -11.34
CA ARG A 2 -6.34 -16.92 -12.72
C ARG A 2 -7.27 -15.75 -13.11
N GLN A 3 -7.67 -14.96 -12.16
CA GLN A 3 -8.60 -13.83 -12.36
C GLN A 3 -8.03 -12.59 -11.70
N PRO A 4 -7.86 -11.47 -12.42
CA PRO A 4 -7.34 -10.22 -11.88
C PRO A 4 -8.18 -9.72 -10.72
N MET A 5 -9.49 -9.97 -10.73
CA MET A 5 -10.40 -9.64 -9.63
C MET A 5 -10.02 -10.31 -8.30
N ARG A 6 -9.60 -11.60 -8.33
CA ARG A 6 -9.16 -12.30 -7.12
C ARG A 6 -7.84 -11.74 -6.58
N ALA A 7 -6.94 -11.31 -7.47
CA ALA A 7 -5.70 -10.65 -7.08
C ALA A 7 -5.98 -9.30 -6.41
N ALA A 8 -6.90 -8.52 -6.96
CA ALA A 8 -7.31 -7.24 -6.39
C ALA A 8 -7.95 -7.40 -5.00
N LEU A 9 -8.86 -8.37 -4.83
CA LEU A 9 -9.46 -8.67 -3.52
C LEU A 9 -8.42 -9.14 -2.49
N ALA A 10 -7.45 -9.95 -2.89
CA ALA A 10 -6.35 -10.36 -2.02
C ALA A 10 -5.49 -9.16 -1.60
N LEU A 11 -5.28 -8.19 -2.49
CA LEU A 11 -4.55 -6.97 -2.19
C LEU A 11 -5.32 -6.07 -1.21
N VAL A 12 -6.64 -5.94 -1.36
CA VAL A 12 -7.50 -5.24 -0.39
C VAL A 12 -7.38 -5.87 1.00
N ALA A 13 -7.49 -7.21 1.09
CA ALA A 13 -7.32 -7.92 2.35
C ALA A 13 -5.93 -7.69 2.96
N HIS A 14 -4.88 -7.71 2.15
CA HIS A 14 -3.52 -7.41 2.61
C HIS A 14 -3.39 -6.00 3.19
N MET A 15 -3.93 -4.99 2.50
CA MET A 15 -3.90 -3.59 2.96
C MET A 15 -4.69 -3.39 4.26
N THR A 16 -5.81 -4.12 4.43
CA THR A 16 -6.59 -4.11 5.67
C THR A 16 -5.81 -4.75 6.83
N CYS A 17 -5.12 -5.87 6.59
CA CYS A 17 -4.23 -6.47 7.59
C CYS A 17 -3.09 -5.53 8.00
N LEU A 18 -2.53 -4.77 7.05
CA LEU A 18 -1.50 -3.78 7.32
C LEU A 18 -2.04 -2.66 8.25
N ALA A 19 -3.26 -2.19 8.01
CA ALA A 19 -3.92 -1.22 8.89
C ALA A 19 -4.11 -1.76 10.31
N ALA A 20 -4.49 -3.04 10.45
CA ALA A 20 -4.61 -3.70 11.75
C ALA A 20 -3.26 -3.77 12.49
N ILE A 21 -2.17 -4.02 11.77
CA ILE A 21 -0.81 -3.98 12.34
C ILE A 21 -0.46 -2.58 12.84
N TYR A 22 -0.73 -1.52 12.08
CA TYR A 22 -0.53 -0.14 12.53
C TYR A 22 -1.36 0.20 13.77
N ALA A 23 -2.61 -0.27 13.83
CA ALA A 23 -3.44 -0.10 15.01
C ALA A 23 -2.88 -0.83 16.24
N ALA A 24 -2.36 -2.06 16.06
CA ALA A 24 -1.70 -2.83 17.13
C ALA A 24 -0.41 -2.18 17.63
N LEU A 25 0.28 -1.44 16.77
CA LEU A 25 1.47 -0.64 17.12
C LEU A 25 1.11 0.71 17.80
N ALA A 26 -0.16 0.94 18.14
CA ALA A 26 -0.68 2.19 18.71
C ALA A 26 -0.53 3.43 17.80
N VAL A 27 -0.25 3.26 16.51
CA VAL A 27 -0.16 4.34 15.52
C VAL A 27 -1.52 4.53 14.82
N HIS A 28 -2.53 4.88 15.60
CA HIS A 28 -3.94 4.90 15.16
C HIS A 28 -4.19 5.84 13.97
N VAL A 29 -3.50 6.97 13.89
CA VAL A 29 -3.68 7.95 12.81
C VAL A 29 -3.22 7.37 11.47
N VAL A 30 -2.07 6.70 11.45
CA VAL A 30 -1.58 6.04 10.23
C VAL A 30 -2.48 4.87 9.84
N ALA A 31 -2.99 4.12 10.82
CA ALA A 31 -3.98 3.06 10.58
C ALA A 31 -5.26 3.60 9.93
N LEU A 32 -5.76 4.75 10.37
CA LEU A 32 -6.91 5.42 9.78
C LEU A 32 -6.63 5.88 8.34
N PHE A 33 -5.50 6.50 8.08
CA PHE A 33 -5.11 6.90 6.72
C PHE A 33 -4.92 5.69 5.81
N GLN A 34 -4.38 4.58 6.33
CA GLN A 34 -4.25 3.34 5.59
C GLN A 34 -5.62 2.81 5.11
N VAL A 35 -6.63 2.83 5.99
CA VAL A 35 -7.98 2.38 5.62
C VAL A 35 -8.66 3.38 4.68
N LEU A 36 -8.65 4.67 5.00
CA LEU A 36 -9.41 5.67 4.24
C LEU A 36 -8.82 5.89 2.84
N ILE A 37 -7.51 6.03 2.74
CA ILE A 37 -6.85 6.37 1.46
C ILE A 37 -6.55 5.10 0.67
N TYR A 38 -5.81 4.14 1.26
CA TYR A 38 -5.38 2.97 0.50
C TYR A 38 -6.51 1.97 0.26
N VAL A 39 -7.27 1.61 1.29
CA VAL A 39 -8.37 0.65 1.12
C VAL A 39 -9.59 1.33 0.50
N GLY A 40 -9.99 2.49 1.00
CA GLY A 40 -11.20 3.18 0.59
C GLY A 40 -11.10 3.84 -0.79
N ALA A 41 -10.04 4.58 -1.07
CA ALA A 41 -9.92 5.31 -2.34
C ALA A 41 -9.12 4.51 -3.39
N VAL A 42 -7.87 4.18 -3.10
CA VAL A 42 -6.94 3.61 -4.10
C VAL A 42 -7.35 2.20 -4.51
N MET A 43 -7.66 1.32 -3.55
CA MET A 43 -8.03 -0.06 -3.87
C MET A 43 -9.40 -0.17 -4.53
N VAL A 44 -10.37 0.62 -4.10
CA VAL A 44 -11.69 0.65 -4.74
C VAL A 44 -11.57 1.12 -6.19
N PHE A 45 -10.78 2.16 -6.44
CA PHE A 45 -10.51 2.64 -7.79
C PHE A 45 -9.80 1.58 -8.64
N MET A 46 -8.80 0.90 -8.07
CA MET A 46 -8.07 -0.18 -8.74
C MET A 46 -8.99 -1.36 -9.10
N VAL A 47 -9.84 -1.80 -8.16
CA VAL A 47 -10.82 -2.87 -8.40
C VAL A 47 -11.78 -2.48 -9.52
N TYR A 48 -12.27 -1.24 -9.49
CA TYR A 48 -13.16 -0.73 -10.53
C TYR A 48 -12.47 -0.71 -11.91
N THR A 49 -11.23 -0.24 -11.97
CA THR A 49 -10.43 -0.23 -13.20
C THR A 49 -10.21 -1.64 -13.74
N ILE A 50 -9.90 -2.61 -12.87
CA ILE A 50 -9.72 -4.01 -13.26
C ILE A 50 -11.01 -4.64 -13.76
N MET A 51 -12.17 -4.25 -13.22
CA MET A 51 -13.48 -4.71 -13.72
C MET A 51 -13.77 -4.23 -15.13
N LEU A 52 -13.25 -3.06 -15.53
CA LEU A 52 -13.42 -2.50 -16.85
C LEU A 52 -12.43 -3.05 -17.89
N LEU A 53 -11.34 -3.70 -17.44
CA LEU A 53 -10.39 -4.33 -18.36
C LEU A 53 -10.98 -5.64 -18.94
N ASP A 54 -10.86 -5.79 -20.26
CA ASP A 54 -11.27 -7.04 -20.94
C ASP A 54 -10.17 -8.12 -20.74
N ASP A 55 -10.52 -9.20 -20.05
CA ASP A 55 -9.63 -10.33 -19.70
C ASP A 55 -9.26 -11.24 -20.88
N ARG A 56 -9.57 -10.86 -22.11
CA ARG A 56 -9.41 -11.72 -23.29
C ARG A 56 -8.00 -11.77 -23.86
N ASP A 57 -7.06 -11.02 -23.31
CA ASP A 57 -5.68 -10.97 -23.79
C ASP A 57 -4.94 -12.30 -23.52
N PRO A 58 -4.48 -13.03 -24.57
CA PRO A 58 -3.75 -14.31 -24.43
C PRO A 58 -2.42 -14.20 -23.67
N ALA A 59 -1.87 -13.00 -23.52
CA ALA A 59 -0.66 -12.75 -22.72
C ALA A 59 -0.82 -13.12 -21.24
N TYR A 60 -2.04 -13.12 -20.70
CA TYR A 60 -2.37 -13.51 -19.33
C TYR A 60 -2.30 -15.03 -19.05
N ARG A 61 -2.08 -15.85 -20.06
CA ARG A 61 -2.08 -17.33 -19.94
C ARG A 61 -0.80 -17.92 -19.37
N GLN A 62 0.30 -17.19 -19.34
CA GLN A 62 1.56 -17.70 -18.80
C GLN A 62 1.55 -17.72 -17.27
N ARG A 63 1.37 -18.91 -16.71
CA ARG A 63 1.14 -19.13 -15.28
C ARG A 63 2.38 -18.95 -14.40
N PHE A 64 3.58 -19.11 -14.95
CA PHE A 64 4.85 -18.96 -14.24
C PHE A 64 5.88 -18.31 -15.18
N SER A 65 6.51 -17.26 -14.72
CA SER A 65 7.67 -16.70 -15.36
C SER A 65 8.90 -17.60 -15.09
N ARG A 66 9.86 -17.64 -16.00
CA ARG A 66 11.13 -18.36 -15.84
C ARG A 66 11.90 -17.90 -14.59
N SER A 67 11.61 -16.72 -14.07
CA SER A 67 12.22 -16.14 -12.86
C SER A 67 11.46 -16.43 -11.55
N THR A 68 10.39 -17.23 -11.56
CA THR A 68 9.59 -17.54 -10.36
C THR A 68 10.44 -18.20 -9.26
N GLY A 69 11.41 -19.03 -9.61
CA GLY A 69 12.32 -19.65 -8.65
C GLY A 69 13.17 -18.61 -7.91
N VAL A 70 13.73 -17.66 -8.66
CA VAL A 70 14.53 -16.55 -8.07
C VAL A 70 13.64 -15.66 -7.18
N ALA A 71 12.43 -15.36 -7.60
CA ALA A 71 11.49 -14.54 -6.81
C ALA A 71 11.11 -15.22 -5.49
N VAL A 72 10.89 -16.54 -5.49
CA VAL A 72 10.60 -17.31 -4.25
C VAL A 72 11.82 -17.35 -3.33
N MET A 73 13.01 -17.54 -3.87
CA MET A 73 14.25 -17.51 -3.07
C MET A 73 14.51 -16.15 -2.44
N THR A 74 14.33 -15.05 -3.21
CA THR A 74 14.53 -13.68 -2.68
C THR A 74 13.47 -13.32 -1.64
N ALA A 75 12.22 -13.70 -1.86
CA ALA A 75 11.15 -13.51 -0.88
C ALA A 75 11.38 -14.31 0.41
N GLY A 76 11.82 -15.57 0.28
CA GLY A 76 12.19 -16.43 1.41
C GLY A 76 13.38 -15.90 2.20
N ALA A 77 14.43 -15.45 1.51
CA ALA A 77 15.60 -14.84 2.15
C ALA A 77 15.23 -13.54 2.90
N LEU A 78 14.38 -12.69 2.30
CA LEU A 78 13.91 -11.47 2.94
C LEU A 78 13.05 -11.77 4.19
N ALA A 79 12.16 -12.76 4.08
CA ALA A 79 11.35 -13.21 5.21
C ALA A 79 12.22 -13.77 6.34
N ALA A 80 13.22 -14.59 6.03
CA ALA A 80 14.17 -15.11 7.00
C ALA A 80 14.97 -13.99 7.68
N LEU A 81 15.45 -13.02 6.91
CA LEU A 81 16.18 -11.87 7.42
C LEU A 81 15.37 -11.05 8.43
N LEU A 82 14.05 -10.96 8.24
CA LEU A 82 13.15 -10.23 9.15
C LEU A 82 12.72 -11.08 10.36
N LEU A 83 12.47 -12.37 10.15
CA LEU A 83 11.95 -13.26 11.20
C LEU A 83 13.04 -13.77 12.15
N VAL A 84 14.23 -14.08 11.64
CA VAL A 84 15.33 -14.60 12.47
C VAL A 84 15.68 -13.67 13.64
N PRO A 85 15.94 -12.35 13.45
CA PRO A 85 16.20 -11.46 14.57
C PRO A 85 14.98 -11.30 15.49
N ALA A 86 13.76 -11.31 14.97
CA ALA A 86 12.55 -11.19 15.79
C ALA A 86 12.40 -12.35 16.77
N PHE A 87 12.79 -13.56 16.38
CA PHE A 87 12.80 -14.74 17.25
C PHE A 87 14.06 -14.84 18.12
N ALA A 88 15.22 -14.40 17.60
CA ALA A 88 16.49 -14.48 18.34
C ALA A 88 16.58 -13.51 19.51
N THR A 89 15.94 -12.35 19.41
CA THR A 89 15.93 -11.30 20.46
C THR A 89 14.87 -11.49 21.55
N GLY A 90 14.14 -12.63 21.51
CA GLY A 90 13.21 -13.01 22.59
C GLY A 90 11.95 -12.14 22.71
N GLY A 91 11.62 -11.37 21.68
CA GLY A 91 10.40 -10.58 21.62
C GLY A 91 10.61 -9.24 20.92
N VAL A 92 9.55 -8.75 20.32
CA VAL A 92 9.51 -7.39 19.78
C VAL A 92 9.81 -6.43 20.94
N PRO A 93 10.78 -5.51 20.81
CA PRO A 93 10.97 -4.49 21.82
C PRO A 93 9.61 -3.86 22.13
N ARG A 94 9.17 -3.90 23.38
CA ARG A 94 7.97 -3.15 23.76
C ARG A 94 8.30 -1.69 23.48
N LEU A 95 7.79 -1.19 22.37
CA LEU A 95 7.75 0.26 22.16
C LEU A 95 7.03 0.79 23.38
N GLY A 96 7.76 1.55 24.24
CA GLY A 96 7.20 2.11 25.45
C GLY A 96 5.90 2.82 25.10
N ASN A 97 5.07 3.09 26.11
CA ASN A 97 3.76 3.76 26.02
C ASN A 97 3.84 5.18 25.40
N ALA A 98 4.53 5.34 24.28
CA ALA A 98 4.51 6.53 23.49
C ALA A 98 3.11 6.60 22.84
N SER A 99 2.18 7.24 23.53
CA SER A 99 0.92 7.63 22.93
C SER A 99 1.24 8.50 21.72
N PHE A 100 1.00 7.98 20.53
CA PHE A 100 1.17 8.74 19.29
C PHE A 100 0.12 9.86 19.27
N ALA A 101 0.51 11.02 19.79
CA ALA A 101 -0.35 12.21 19.83
C ALA A 101 -0.39 12.82 18.41
N PHE A 102 -1.56 12.84 17.80
CA PHE A 102 -1.77 13.42 16.47
C PHE A 102 -1.27 14.87 16.37
N GLY A 103 -1.48 15.67 17.41
CA GLY A 103 -0.99 17.05 17.45
C GLY A 103 0.54 17.16 17.37
N ALA A 104 1.26 16.34 18.12
CA ALA A 104 2.73 16.33 18.06
C ALA A 104 3.23 15.88 16.68
N PHE A 105 2.61 14.86 16.10
CA PHE A 105 2.92 14.41 14.75
C PHE A 105 2.69 15.50 13.71
N SER A 106 1.55 16.19 13.76
CA SER A 106 1.20 17.24 12.78
C SER A 106 2.17 18.41 12.84
N ILE A 107 2.58 18.83 14.04
CA ILE A 107 3.52 19.94 14.23
C ILE A 107 4.90 19.53 13.69
N GLU A 108 5.38 18.35 14.06
CA GLU A 108 6.69 17.86 13.63
C GLU A 108 6.73 17.61 12.12
N PHE A 109 5.65 17.07 11.57
CA PHE A 109 5.49 16.86 10.12
C PHE A 109 5.54 18.19 9.36
N MET A 110 4.78 19.21 9.78
CA MET A 110 4.78 20.53 9.16
C MET A 110 6.11 21.26 9.33
N ARG A 111 6.80 21.04 10.43
CA ARG A 111 8.07 21.72 10.73
C ARG A 111 9.25 21.14 9.93
N HIS A 112 9.29 19.83 9.76
CA HIS A 112 10.44 19.14 9.16
C HIS A 112 10.19 18.68 7.72
N TYR A 113 8.92 18.39 7.36
CA TYR A 113 8.53 17.82 6.08
C TYR A 113 7.62 18.74 5.24
N TRP A 114 7.62 20.04 5.51
CA TRP A 114 6.79 21.00 4.78
C TRP A 114 6.99 20.95 3.26
N PHE A 115 8.22 20.78 2.80
CA PHE A 115 8.56 20.68 1.39
C PHE A 115 7.95 19.43 0.74
N HIS A 116 7.97 18.29 1.45
CA HIS A 116 7.37 17.05 0.96
C HIS A 116 5.84 17.17 0.86
N PHE A 117 5.23 17.92 1.78
CA PHE A 117 3.81 18.23 1.75
C PHE A 117 3.46 19.08 0.52
N GLU A 118 4.27 20.09 0.20
CA GLU A 118 4.08 20.94 -0.98
C GLU A 118 4.22 20.13 -2.28
N VAL A 119 5.24 19.28 -2.38
CA VAL A 119 5.43 18.38 -3.53
C VAL A 119 4.23 17.43 -3.68
N ALA A 120 3.72 16.87 -2.59
CA ALA A 120 2.52 16.03 -2.63
C ALA A 120 1.28 16.78 -3.13
N THR A 121 1.12 18.04 -2.73
CA THR A 121 0.03 18.90 -3.19
C THR A 121 0.12 19.18 -4.69
N VAL A 122 1.32 19.46 -5.20
CA VAL A 122 1.56 19.65 -6.64
C VAL A 122 1.27 18.34 -7.39
N LEU A 123 1.68 17.21 -6.86
CA LEU A 123 1.41 15.90 -7.46
C LEU A 123 -0.09 15.61 -7.56
N LEU A 124 -0.87 15.94 -6.53
CA LEU A 124 -2.34 15.83 -6.55
C LEU A 124 -2.95 16.71 -7.63
N LEU A 125 -2.45 17.96 -7.76
CA LEU A 125 -2.92 18.89 -8.80
C LEU A 125 -2.62 18.35 -10.20
N VAL A 126 -1.41 17.85 -10.43
CA VAL A 126 -1.01 17.25 -11.71
C VAL A 126 -1.87 16.01 -12.01
N GLY A 127 -2.12 15.16 -11.01
CA GLY A 127 -3.00 13.99 -11.16
C GLY A 127 -4.42 14.38 -11.56
N MET A 128 -4.96 15.44 -10.96
CA MET A 128 -6.30 15.94 -11.29
C MET A 128 -6.36 16.51 -12.72
N ILE A 129 -5.34 17.26 -13.15
CA ILE A 129 -5.24 17.78 -14.52
C ILE A 129 -5.11 16.62 -15.52
N ALA A 130 -4.26 15.64 -15.22
CA ALA A 130 -4.09 14.46 -16.07
C ALA A 130 -5.39 13.66 -16.23
N ALA A 131 -6.14 13.47 -15.16
CA ALA A 131 -7.45 12.81 -15.21
C ALA A 131 -8.46 13.60 -16.07
N TRP A 132 -8.47 14.92 -15.93
CA TRP A 132 -9.33 15.80 -16.72
C TRP A 132 -8.99 15.74 -18.22
N THR A 133 -7.70 15.81 -18.58
CA THR A 133 -7.27 15.70 -19.99
C THR A 133 -7.61 14.36 -20.59
N ALA A 134 -7.39 13.26 -19.87
CA ALA A 134 -7.74 11.92 -20.33
C ALA A 134 -9.25 11.77 -20.64
N ILE A 135 -10.11 12.33 -19.78
CA ILE A 135 -11.57 12.32 -20.02
C ILE A 135 -11.97 13.16 -21.24
N ARG A 136 -11.27 14.27 -21.45
CA ARG A 136 -11.54 15.17 -22.57
C ARG A 136 -11.15 14.58 -23.92
N GLU A 137 -10.04 13.86 -23.97
CA GLU A 137 -9.59 13.18 -25.21
C GLU A 137 -10.46 11.97 -25.58
N ALA A 138 -11.14 11.37 -24.62
CA ALA A 138 -12.05 10.24 -24.83
C ALA A 138 -13.43 10.64 -25.36
N ARG A 139 -13.72 11.95 -25.51
CA ARG A 139 -14.97 12.49 -26.10
C ARG A 139 -14.79 12.90 -27.52
#